data_5fe47cc9d2db33bfc84c42c15f6e1c75
#
_entry.id   5fe47cc9d2db33bfc84c42c15f6e1c75
#
_cell.length_a   1.000
_cell.length_b   1.000
_cell.length_c   1.000
_cell.angle_alpha   90.00
_cell.angle_beta   90.00
_cell.angle_gamma   90.00
#
_symmetry.space_group_name_H-M   'P 1'
#
loop_
_entity.id
_entity.type
_entity.pdbx_description
1 polymer ?
#
loop_
_entity_poly.entity_id
_entity_poly.type
_entity_poly.pdbx_seq_one_letter_code
_entity_poly.pdbx_strand_id
1 'polypeptide(L)'
;RDFCLSRGLGDVYKRQGTHKAFVNSYDGPTILPMLEQILRRNWPYEPEAMTMASGAGDGLAHTMNAFVQPGDFVITEAPEYPLILDMIEAHGAMAFGVPMDGFGMLPDALDRALTMLESQRLAVPHGGHQVSMILLQPRAQNPTGASFSPQRIDALADVLLAHYPNGVGMPLIVEDDHSGDVANAYATSLAQRLPQHVVHIRSFSKSHGPDLRLAALSGPEDAVEAIIAQRRLGSGWVSRFLQEILYEMLADKEAFHTVTNARHIYATRQKTMHALLLRQSLDVHTGDGLNLWIPVRDEPAALRLLAEQGIRVAAGKPFLPSLRISADATGADAGAGAGVDAHASRGIRVTIAQQGAVNEQVAAALAQAAAVTPKTSTNHS
;
A
#
# COMPACT_ATOMS: atom_id res chain seq x y z
N ARG A 1 -30.36 -18.52 2.59
CA ARG A 1 -28.87 -18.34 2.65
C ARG A 1 -28.65 -17.06 3.42
N ASP A 2 -28.79 -17.21 4.73
CA ASP A 2 -28.85 -16.10 5.65
C ASP A 2 -27.43 -15.69 5.98
N PHE A 3 -27.09 -14.46 5.60
CA PHE A 3 -25.84 -13.82 5.97
C PHE A 3 -25.78 -13.71 7.49
N CYS A 4 -24.72 -14.24 8.13
CA CYS A 4 -24.47 -14.15 9.58
C CYS A 4 -24.46 -12.72 10.15
N LEU A 5 -24.39 -11.71 9.30
CA LEU A 5 -24.43 -10.29 9.67
C LEU A 5 -25.76 -9.87 10.35
N SER A 6 -26.90 -10.49 10.00
CA SER A 6 -28.19 -10.10 10.58
C SER A 6 -28.36 -10.51 12.06
N ARG A 7 -27.73 -11.61 12.48
CA ARG A 7 -27.76 -12.06 13.88
C ARG A 7 -26.77 -11.26 14.74
N GLY A 8 -25.57 -10.98 14.25
CA GLY A 8 -24.58 -10.18 14.94
C GLY A 8 -25.04 -8.74 15.19
N LEU A 9 -25.66 -8.09 14.19
CA LEU A 9 -26.24 -6.75 14.33
C LEU A 9 -27.34 -6.68 15.40
N GLY A 10 -28.22 -7.70 15.48
CA GLY A 10 -29.27 -7.77 16.48
C GLY A 10 -28.73 -7.89 17.92
N ASP A 11 -27.63 -8.62 18.11
CA ASP A 11 -27.01 -8.79 19.43
C ASP A 11 -26.14 -7.58 19.81
N VAL A 12 -25.50 -6.89 18.86
CA VAL A 12 -24.83 -5.61 19.07
C VAL A 12 -25.85 -4.54 19.52
N TYR A 13 -27.01 -4.46 18.87
CA TYR A 13 -28.09 -3.55 19.30
C TYR A 13 -28.59 -3.84 20.72
N LYS A 14 -28.67 -5.10 21.14
CA LYS A 14 -29.06 -5.48 22.50
C LYS A 14 -28.00 -5.13 23.56
N ARG A 15 -26.71 -5.23 23.20
CA ARG A 15 -25.59 -4.89 24.07
C ARG A 15 -25.38 -3.38 24.23
N GLN A 16 -25.84 -2.54 23.30
CA GLN A 16 -25.80 -1.07 23.39
C GLN A 16 -26.47 -0.53 24.69
N GLY A 17 -27.33 -1.31 25.31
CA GLY A 17 -27.90 -0.98 26.62
C GLY A 17 -26.88 -0.89 27.76
N THR A 18 -25.71 -1.54 27.63
CA THR A 18 -24.68 -1.61 28.67
C THR A 18 -23.49 -0.64 28.40
N HIS A 19 -23.30 -0.15 27.15
CA HIS A 19 -22.22 0.78 26.76
C HIS A 19 -22.71 2.18 26.40
N LYS A 20 -23.78 2.64 26.98
CA LYS A 20 -24.48 3.92 26.70
C LYS A 20 -23.58 5.18 26.74
N ALA A 21 -22.39 5.13 27.34
CA ALA A 21 -21.59 6.33 27.57
C ALA A 21 -20.81 6.81 26.31
N PHE A 22 -20.56 5.95 25.31
CA PHE A 22 -19.64 6.28 24.21
C PHE A 22 -20.31 6.45 22.85
N VAL A 23 -21.49 5.87 22.59
CA VAL A 23 -22.09 5.76 21.27
C VAL A 23 -22.88 7.01 20.84
N ASN A 24 -23.31 7.85 21.74
CA ASN A 24 -24.21 9.00 21.48
C ASN A 24 -23.64 10.34 21.98
N SER A 25 -22.33 10.50 22.08
CA SER A 25 -21.70 11.75 22.50
C SER A 25 -20.89 12.39 21.37
N TYR A 26 -20.99 13.69 21.20
CA TYR A 26 -20.11 14.48 20.32
C TYR A 26 -18.67 14.49 20.84
N ASP A 27 -18.47 14.42 22.16
CA ASP A 27 -17.16 14.49 22.85
C ASP A 27 -16.52 13.12 23.11
N GLY A 28 -16.99 12.07 22.40
CA GLY A 28 -16.44 10.73 22.60
C GLY A 28 -15.06 10.53 21.95
N PRO A 29 -14.37 9.45 22.32
CA PRO A 29 -13.03 9.16 21.83
C PRO A 29 -12.99 8.93 20.30
N THR A 30 -11.86 9.21 19.69
CA THR A 30 -11.64 9.01 18.23
C THR A 30 -11.45 7.54 17.87
N ILE A 31 -11.05 6.74 18.85
CA ILE A 31 -11.00 5.27 18.81
C ILE A 31 -11.60 4.72 20.13
N LEU A 32 -12.40 3.67 20.05
CA LEU A 32 -12.95 3.03 21.26
C LEU A 32 -11.82 2.37 22.06
N PRO A 33 -11.73 2.58 23.39
CA PRO A 33 -10.62 2.05 24.19
C PRO A 33 -10.47 0.53 24.10
N MET A 34 -11.57 -0.22 24.02
CA MET A 34 -11.54 -1.68 23.85
C MET A 34 -10.99 -2.10 22.49
N LEU A 35 -11.31 -1.34 21.44
CA LEU A 35 -10.79 -1.58 20.09
C LEU A 35 -9.29 -1.25 20.03
N GLU A 36 -8.88 -0.12 20.59
CA GLU A 36 -7.47 0.25 20.66
C GLU A 36 -6.65 -0.83 21.40
N GLN A 37 -7.15 -1.31 22.54
CA GLN A 37 -6.46 -2.35 23.31
C GLN A 37 -6.26 -3.66 22.52
N ILE A 38 -7.26 -4.11 21.74
CA ILE A 38 -7.11 -5.34 20.95
C ILE A 38 -6.18 -5.12 19.75
N LEU A 39 -6.20 -3.94 19.13
CA LEU A 39 -5.32 -3.59 18.02
C LEU A 39 -3.86 -3.51 18.44
N ARG A 40 -3.54 -2.87 19.57
CA ARG A 40 -2.16 -2.76 20.10
C ARG A 40 -1.49 -4.12 20.30
N ARG A 41 -2.23 -5.18 20.63
CA ARG A 41 -1.68 -6.54 20.85
C ARG A 41 -0.99 -7.13 19.63
N ASN A 42 -1.44 -6.76 18.44
CA ASN A 42 -0.97 -7.31 17.16
C ASN A 42 -0.43 -6.19 16.23
N TRP A 43 -0.08 -5.04 16.81
CA TRP A 43 0.49 -3.92 16.07
C TRP A 43 1.99 -4.16 15.85
N PRO A 44 2.58 -3.72 14.72
CA PRO A 44 3.99 -4.04 14.41
C PRO A 44 5.00 -3.31 15.31
N TYR A 45 4.57 -2.34 16.11
CA TYR A 45 5.39 -1.60 17.07
C TYR A 45 4.48 -1.03 18.18
N GLU A 46 5.05 -0.41 19.22
CA GLU A 46 4.28 0.28 20.25
C GLU A 46 4.06 1.75 19.86
N PRO A 47 2.85 2.14 19.41
CA PRO A 47 2.58 3.50 18.97
C PRO A 47 2.31 4.45 20.14
N GLU A 48 2.66 5.73 20.00
CA GLU A 48 2.30 6.77 20.98
C GLU A 48 0.79 7.01 20.95
N ALA A 49 0.22 7.24 19.77
CA ALA A 49 -1.19 7.49 19.59
C ALA A 49 -1.82 6.63 18.49
N MET A 50 -3.12 6.40 18.60
CA MET A 50 -3.94 5.72 17.59
C MET A 50 -5.25 6.45 17.33
N THR A 51 -5.77 6.32 16.13
CA THR A 51 -7.10 6.78 15.74
C THR A 51 -7.70 5.88 14.67
N MET A 52 -8.97 6.09 14.33
CA MET A 52 -9.65 5.40 13.24
C MET A 52 -9.82 6.30 12.03
N ALA A 53 -9.92 5.71 10.83
CA ALA A 53 -10.33 6.36 9.59
C ALA A 53 -11.44 5.56 8.90
N SER A 54 -12.19 6.20 8.00
CA SER A 54 -13.25 5.58 7.21
C SER A 54 -12.68 4.78 6.02
N GLY A 55 -11.71 3.91 6.33
CA GLY A 55 -10.89 3.13 5.41
C GLY A 55 -9.51 3.74 5.18
N ALA A 56 -8.56 2.95 4.65
CA ALA A 56 -7.18 3.40 4.46
C ALA A 56 -7.05 4.60 3.51
N GLY A 57 -7.84 4.65 2.42
CA GLY A 57 -7.85 5.80 1.52
C GLY A 57 -8.27 7.11 2.18
N ASP A 58 -9.25 7.08 3.10
CA ASP A 58 -9.65 8.23 3.92
C ASP A 58 -8.51 8.66 4.86
N GLY A 59 -7.85 7.68 5.50
CA GLY A 59 -6.68 7.95 6.35
C GLY A 59 -5.52 8.57 5.58
N LEU A 60 -5.21 8.05 4.39
CA LEU A 60 -4.20 8.62 3.49
C LEU A 60 -4.53 10.05 3.07
N ALA A 61 -5.79 10.31 2.68
CA ALA A 61 -6.22 11.66 2.29
C ALA A 61 -6.05 12.67 3.42
N HIS A 62 -6.47 12.32 4.64
CA HIS A 62 -6.28 13.21 5.80
C HIS A 62 -4.80 13.39 6.15
N THR A 63 -3.98 12.34 6.00
CA THR A 63 -2.53 12.43 6.22
C THR A 63 -1.88 13.36 5.17
N MET A 64 -2.23 13.21 3.89
CA MET A 64 -1.73 14.10 2.83
C MET A 64 -2.19 15.55 3.06
N ASN A 65 -3.46 15.77 3.42
CA ASN A 65 -3.97 17.10 3.76
C ASN A 65 -3.20 17.79 4.91
N ALA A 66 -2.69 16.99 5.85
CA ALA A 66 -1.96 17.54 6.99
C ALA A 66 -0.49 17.86 6.68
N PHE A 67 0.15 17.09 5.80
CA PHE A 67 1.62 17.11 5.68
C PHE A 67 2.15 17.41 4.28
N VAL A 68 1.33 17.37 3.23
CA VAL A 68 1.77 17.61 1.85
C VAL A 68 1.30 18.97 1.36
N GLN A 69 2.20 19.76 0.80
CA GLN A 69 1.89 21.06 0.19
C GLN A 69 1.94 20.96 -1.35
N PRO A 70 1.20 21.81 -2.08
CA PRO A 70 1.35 21.87 -3.53
C PRO A 70 2.80 22.12 -3.94
N GLY A 71 3.31 21.31 -4.87
CA GLY A 71 4.67 21.36 -5.36
C GLY A 71 5.65 20.43 -4.60
N ASP A 72 5.28 19.88 -3.45
CA ASP A 72 6.14 18.93 -2.74
C ASP A 72 6.36 17.64 -3.53
N PHE A 73 7.45 16.95 -3.22
CA PHE A 73 7.66 15.57 -3.65
C PHE A 73 7.15 14.59 -2.61
N VAL A 74 6.42 13.58 -3.09
CA VAL A 74 6.09 12.38 -2.34
C VAL A 74 6.83 11.21 -2.97
N ILE A 75 7.79 10.63 -2.23
CA ILE A 75 8.50 9.44 -2.68
C ILE A 75 7.58 8.23 -2.52
N THR A 76 7.47 7.41 -3.57
CA THR A 76 6.66 6.19 -3.59
C THR A 76 7.47 5.01 -4.11
N GLU A 77 6.98 3.81 -3.92
CA GLU A 77 7.46 2.64 -4.64
C GLU A 77 7.11 2.75 -6.13
N ALA A 78 7.88 2.09 -7.00
CA ALA A 78 7.57 1.99 -8.42
C ALA A 78 7.66 0.52 -8.87
N PRO A 79 6.50 -0.12 -9.22
CA PRO A 79 5.16 0.46 -9.40
C PRO A 79 4.42 0.73 -8.07
N GLU A 80 3.44 1.65 -8.10
CA GLU A 80 2.59 2.05 -6.97
C GLU A 80 1.11 1.96 -7.31
N TYR A 81 0.25 1.83 -6.31
CA TYR A 81 -1.20 1.76 -6.48
C TYR A 81 -1.77 3.07 -7.09
N PRO A 82 -2.51 3.02 -8.21
CA PRO A 82 -2.91 4.21 -8.96
C PRO A 82 -3.65 5.26 -8.14
N LEU A 83 -4.54 4.85 -7.22
CA LEU A 83 -5.27 5.80 -6.39
C LEU A 83 -4.33 6.66 -5.52
N ILE A 84 -3.20 6.11 -5.07
CA ILE A 84 -2.20 6.86 -4.33
C ILE A 84 -1.55 7.92 -5.22
N LEU A 85 -1.21 7.56 -6.47
CA LEU A 85 -0.66 8.50 -7.45
C LEU A 85 -1.67 9.60 -7.78
N ASP A 86 -2.93 9.25 -7.99
CA ASP A 86 -4.03 10.21 -8.24
C ASP A 86 -4.23 11.14 -7.04
N MET A 87 -4.10 10.63 -5.81
CA MET A 87 -4.22 11.44 -4.59
C MET A 87 -3.07 12.45 -4.47
N ILE A 88 -1.83 12.04 -4.76
CA ILE A 88 -0.67 12.92 -4.76
C ILE A 88 -0.85 14.05 -5.78
N GLU A 89 -1.26 13.71 -7.00
CA GLU A 89 -1.55 14.68 -8.06
C GLU A 89 -2.69 15.64 -7.67
N ALA A 90 -3.75 15.14 -7.06
CA ALA A 90 -4.88 15.95 -6.60
C ALA A 90 -4.49 16.96 -5.52
N HIS A 91 -3.44 16.70 -4.74
CA HIS A 91 -2.85 17.66 -3.79
C HIS A 91 -1.90 18.67 -4.45
N GLY A 92 -1.70 18.61 -5.77
CA GLY A 92 -0.73 19.43 -6.48
C GLY A 92 0.71 19.06 -6.20
N ALA A 93 0.96 17.89 -5.61
CA ALA A 93 2.28 17.35 -5.33
C ALA A 93 2.76 16.44 -6.47
N MET A 94 4.03 16.06 -6.44
CA MET A 94 4.66 15.23 -7.46
C MET A 94 5.07 13.87 -6.87
N ALA A 95 4.52 12.79 -7.43
CA ALA A 95 4.96 11.45 -7.09
C ALA A 95 6.35 11.17 -7.71
N PHE A 96 7.30 10.73 -6.88
CA PHE A 96 8.63 10.33 -7.29
C PHE A 96 8.86 8.84 -7.00
N GLY A 97 8.89 8.03 -8.05
CA GLY A 97 8.99 6.58 -7.95
C GLY A 97 10.41 6.10 -7.71
N VAL A 98 10.58 5.25 -6.72
CA VAL A 98 11.82 4.54 -6.40
C VAL A 98 11.64 3.07 -6.72
N PRO A 99 12.58 2.44 -7.47
CA PRO A 99 12.53 1.03 -7.81
C PRO A 99 12.46 0.13 -6.57
N MET A 100 11.85 -1.02 -6.77
CA MET A 100 11.66 -2.04 -5.74
C MET A 100 11.99 -3.44 -6.26
N ASP A 101 12.20 -4.36 -5.33
CA ASP A 101 12.30 -5.80 -5.59
C ASP A 101 11.24 -6.58 -4.79
N GLY A 102 11.41 -7.89 -4.64
CA GLY A 102 10.50 -8.74 -3.87
C GLY A 102 10.41 -8.40 -2.37
N PHE A 103 11.33 -7.59 -1.86
CA PHE A 103 11.37 -7.12 -0.47
C PHE A 103 11.01 -5.64 -0.34
N GLY A 104 10.41 -5.03 -1.36
CA GLY A 104 9.98 -3.64 -1.36
C GLY A 104 11.05 -2.67 -1.90
N MET A 105 10.92 -1.38 -1.58
CA MET A 105 11.78 -0.30 -2.06
C MET A 105 13.27 -0.60 -1.86
N LEU A 106 14.07 -0.34 -2.91
CA LEU A 106 15.52 -0.55 -2.89
C LEU A 106 16.23 0.57 -2.09
N PRO A 107 17.02 0.25 -1.03
CA PRO A 107 17.69 1.26 -0.21
C PRO A 107 18.66 2.14 -0.99
N ASP A 108 19.49 1.56 -1.87
CA ASP A 108 20.44 2.31 -2.69
C ASP A 108 19.74 3.26 -3.68
N ALA A 109 18.55 2.89 -4.15
CA ALA A 109 17.75 3.75 -5.01
C ALA A 109 17.08 4.89 -4.23
N LEU A 110 16.65 4.61 -2.99
CA LEU A 110 16.16 5.66 -2.08
C LEU A 110 17.26 6.68 -1.77
N ASP A 111 18.46 6.23 -1.45
CA ASP A 111 19.62 7.09 -1.20
C ASP A 111 19.89 8.04 -2.37
N ARG A 112 19.95 7.49 -3.62
CA ARG A 112 20.11 8.29 -4.83
C ARG A 112 18.96 9.28 -5.06
N ALA A 113 17.72 8.84 -4.81
CA ALA A 113 16.53 9.70 -4.97
C ALA A 113 16.59 10.89 -4.01
N LEU A 114 16.88 10.65 -2.74
CA LEU A 114 17.01 11.70 -1.72
C LEU A 114 18.15 12.67 -2.07
N THR A 115 19.32 12.17 -2.44
CA THR A 115 20.47 12.98 -2.87
C THR A 115 20.11 13.88 -4.04
N MET A 116 19.43 13.33 -5.06
CA MET A 116 19.04 14.08 -6.26
C MET A 116 18.01 15.16 -5.93
N LEU A 117 16.95 14.82 -5.19
CA LEU A 117 15.88 15.77 -4.85
C LEU A 117 16.37 16.90 -3.94
N GLU A 118 17.25 16.60 -2.99
CA GLU A 118 17.86 17.62 -2.13
C GLU A 118 18.79 18.54 -2.94
N SER A 119 19.57 18.01 -3.88
CA SER A 119 20.41 18.82 -4.76
C SER A 119 19.57 19.76 -5.64
N GLN A 120 18.43 19.30 -6.15
CA GLN A 120 17.49 20.14 -6.91
C GLN A 120 16.88 21.24 -6.03
N ARG A 121 16.49 20.91 -4.79
CA ARG A 121 15.95 21.86 -3.83
C ARG A 121 16.92 23.00 -3.53
N LEU A 122 18.21 22.68 -3.32
CA LEU A 122 19.25 23.66 -3.03
C LEU A 122 19.63 24.51 -4.24
N ALA A 123 19.41 24.06 -5.46
CA ALA A 123 19.71 24.79 -6.70
C ALA A 123 18.70 25.93 -7.00
N VAL A 124 17.52 25.93 -6.35
CA VAL A 124 16.47 26.92 -6.58
C VAL A 124 16.59 28.06 -5.56
N PRO A 125 16.70 29.35 -6.00
CA PRO A 125 16.67 30.50 -5.09
C PRO A 125 15.39 30.49 -4.22
N HIS A 126 15.53 30.70 -2.94
CA HIS A 126 14.44 30.71 -1.94
C HIS A 126 13.88 29.34 -1.54
N GLY A 127 14.60 28.25 -1.83
CA GLY A 127 14.19 26.89 -1.52
C GLY A 127 13.24 26.31 -2.58
N GLY A 128 13.64 25.21 -3.16
CA GLY A 128 12.79 24.41 -4.05
C GLY A 128 11.79 23.57 -3.26
N HIS A 129 11.00 22.81 -4.01
CA HIS A 129 10.09 21.83 -3.43
C HIS A 129 10.84 20.80 -2.57
N GLN A 130 10.25 20.45 -1.45
CA GLN A 130 10.85 19.49 -0.51
C GLN A 130 10.23 18.09 -0.68
N VAL A 131 10.92 17.09 -0.17
CA VAL A 131 10.31 15.78 0.07
C VAL A 131 9.54 15.89 1.38
N SER A 132 8.20 15.90 1.30
CA SER A 132 7.34 15.99 2.49
C SER A 132 6.92 14.62 3.02
N MET A 133 6.89 13.60 2.15
CA MET A 133 6.38 12.28 2.51
C MET A 133 7.13 11.17 1.75
N ILE A 134 7.29 10.02 2.42
CA ILE A 134 7.69 8.76 1.81
C ILE A 134 6.56 7.77 2.06
N LEU A 135 5.93 7.25 1.01
CA LEU A 135 4.80 6.35 1.11
C LEU A 135 5.23 4.93 0.70
N LEU A 136 4.95 3.97 1.56
CA LEU A 136 5.39 2.58 1.45
C LEU A 136 4.22 1.63 1.71
N GLN A 137 4.27 0.45 1.10
CA GLN A 137 3.34 -0.65 1.39
C GLN A 137 4.12 -1.84 1.96
N PRO A 138 4.24 -1.97 3.29
CA PRO A 138 5.19 -2.89 3.92
C PRO A 138 4.83 -4.37 3.73
N ARG A 139 3.57 -4.69 3.39
CA ARG A 139 3.10 -6.07 3.18
C ARG A 139 2.21 -6.20 1.96
N ALA A 140 2.46 -7.26 1.18
CA ALA A 140 1.63 -7.63 0.03
C ALA A 140 1.35 -6.43 -0.88
N GLN A 141 2.39 -5.67 -1.20
CA GLN A 141 2.36 -4.43 -1.97
C GLN A 141 1.48 -4.55 -3.23
N ASN A 142 0.68 -3.58 -3.50
CA ASN A 142 -0.15 -3.50 -4.68
C ASN A 142 0.53 -2.62 -5.75
N PRO A 143 1.08 -3.20 -6.86
CA PRO A 143 0.59 -4.44 -7.48
C PRO A 143 1.46 -5.69 -7.30
N THR A 144 2.65 -5.62 -6.74
CA THR A 144 3.70 -6.64 -6.89
C THR A 144 3.56 -7.82 -5.93
N GLY A 145 2.88 -7.64 -4.80
CA GLY A 145 2.84 -8.61 -3.72
C GLY A 145 4.12 -8.64 -2.87
N ALA A 146 5.07 -7.73 -3.08
CA ALA A 146 6.29 -7.63 -2.28
C ALA A 146 5.97 -7.38 -0.80
N SER A 147 6.82 -7.87 0.08
CA SER A 147 6.70 -7.65 1.52
C SER A 147 8.08 -7.40 2.14
N PHE A 148 8.18 -6.41 2.99
CA PHE A 148 9.46 -6.03 3.60
C PHE A 148 9.98 -7.13 4.52
N SER A 149 11.27 -7.38 4.44
CA SER A 149 11.99 -8.17 5.43
C SER A 149 12.49 -7.27 6.57
N PRO A 150 12.78 -7.82 7.75
CA PRO A 150 13.43 -7.03 8.82
C PRO A 150 14.72 -6.35 8.36
N GLN A 151 15.52 -7.03 7.53
CA GLN A 151 16.77 -6.47 6.98
C GLN A 151 16.50 -5.29 6.03
N ARG A 152 15.38 -5.33 5.27
CA ARG A 152 14.97 -4.21 4.41
C ARG A 152 14.55 -3.00 5.24
N ILE A 153 13.81 -3.22 6.34
CA ILE A 153 13.45 -2.17 7.30
C ILE A 153 14.70 -1.50 7.87
N ASP A 154 15.67 -2.29 8.31
CA ASP A 154 16.94 -1.77 8.84
C ASP A 154 17.69 -0.95 7.79
N ALA A 155 17.84 -1.47 6.58
CA ALA A 155 18.58 -0.79 5.51
C ALA A 155 17.91 0.52 5.07
N LEU A 156 16.57 0.58 4.98
CA LEU A 156 15.86 1.82 4.68
C LEU A 156 15.99 2.84 5.81
N ALA A 157 15.89 2.38 7.07
CA ALA A 157 16.08 3.26 8.23
C ALA A 157 17.50 3.83 8.28
N ASP A 158 18.52 3.04 7.97
CA ASP A 158 19.91 3.50 7.95
C ASP A 158 20.14 4.56 6.85
N VAL A 159 19.55 4.41 5.65
CA VAL A 159 19.58 5.45 4.60
C VAL A 159 18.94 6.73 5.10
N LEU A 160 17.75 6.64 5.69
CA LEU A 160 17.03 7.82 6.19
C LEU A 160 17.80 8.53 7.29
N LEU A 161 18.40 7.81 8.24
CA LEU A 161 19.22 8.37 9.31
C LEU A 161 20.53 9.00 8.79
N ALA A 162 21.06 8.50 7.68
CA ALA A 162 22.23 9.10 7.04
C ALA A 162 21.91 10.46 6.41
N HIS A 163 20.74 10.58 5.73
CA HIS A 163 20.28 11.84 5.14
C HIS A 163 19.76 12.83 6.20
N TYR A 164 19.14 12.33 7.25
CA TYR A 164 18.47 13.12 8.26
C TYR A 164 19.01 12.81 9.67
N PRO A 165 20.24 13.24 10.00
CA PRO A 165 20.82 12.97 11.32
C PRO A 165 19.90 13.49 12.44
N ASN A 166 19.67 12.66 13.45
CA ASN A 166 18.74 12.93 14.56
C ASN A 166 17.29 13.20 14.12
N GLY A 167 16.90 12.81 12.90
CA GLY A 167 15.54 12.99 12.38
C GLY A 167 15.18 14.42 11.95
N VAL A 168 16.10 15.38 12.04
CA VAL A 168 15.82 16.77 11.73
C VAL A 168 15.55 16.95 10.24
N GLY A 169 14.33 17.41 9.88
CA GLY A 169 13.89 17.60 8.50
C GLY A 169 13.51 16.29 7.77
N MET A 170 13.47 15.16 8.47
CA MET A 170 13.04 13.90 7.88
C MET A 170 11.58 13.99 7.43
N PRO A 171 11.26 13.58 6.18
CA PRO A 171 9.89 13.52 5.70
C PRO A 171 9.06 12.55 6.55
N LEU A 172 7.73 12.77 6.58
CA LEU A 172 6.83 11.81 7.20
C LEU A 172 6.83 10.51 6.38
N ILE A 173 7.03 9.39 7.05
CA ILE A 173 6.93 8.06 6.45
C ILE A 173 5.51 7.55 6.67
N VAL A 174 4.81 7.20 5.60
CA VAL A 174 3.45 6.65 5.66
C VAL A 174 3.47 5.22 5.17
N GLU A 175 3.03 4.30 6.02
CA GLU A 175 2.92 2.89 5.71
C GLU A 175 1.45 2.53 5.46
N ASP A 176 1.09 2.21 4.21
CA ASP A 176 -0.24 1.69 3.85
C ASP A 176 -0.26 0.16 3.92
N ASP A 177 -0.61 -0.38 5.08
CA ASP A 177 -0.86 -1.81 5.28
C ASP A 177 -2.29 -2.17 4.80
N HIS A 178 -2.50 -2.04 3.48
CA HIS A 178 -3.81 -2.23 2.85
C HIS A 178 -4.31 -3.68 2.88
N SER A 179 -3.42 -4.66 2.98
CA SER A 179 -3.75 -6.09 3.01
C SER A 179 -4.10 -6.58 4.42
N GLY A 180 -3.56 -5.92 5.44
CA GLY A 180 -3.86 -6.23 6.84
C GLY A 180 -3.71 -7.72 7.17
N ASP A 181 -4.73 -8.29 7.80
CA ASP A 181 -4.68 -9.65 8.32
C ASP A 181 -4.78 -10.77 7.27
N VAL A 182 -5.03 -10.45 5.98
CA VAL A 182 -5.00 -11.45 4.90
C VAL A 182 -3.60 -11.62 4.28
N ALA A 183 -2.65 -10.75 4.60
CA ALA A 183 -1.25 -10.95 4.26
C ALA A 183 -0.64 -12.08 5.09
N ASN A 184 0.21 -12.89 4.45
CA ASN A 184 0.91 -13.99 5.12
C ASN A 184 2.23 -13.52 5.78
N ALA A 185 2.84 -12.47 5.23
CA ALA A 185 4.04 -11.86 5.79
C ALA A 185 3.77 -11.26 7.18
N TYR A 186 4.76 -11.32 8.05
CA TYR A 186 4.69 -10.70 9.37
C TYR A 186 4.49 -9.18 9.24
N ALA A 187 3.74 -8.63 10.18
CA ALA A 187 3.61 -7.18 10.27
C ALA A 187 4.96 -6.60 10.71
N THR A 188 5.56 -5.81 9.81
CA THR A 188 6.80 -5.05 10.04
C THR A 188 6.51 -3.57 9.85
N SER A 189 7.34 -2.70 10.45
CA SER A 189 7.20 -1.26 10.34
C SER A 189 8.55 -0.57 10.55
N LEU A 190 8.82 0.47 9.76
CA LEU A 190 9.93 1.39 9.99
C LEU A 190 9.83 2.11 11.34
N ALA A 191 8.63 2.17 11.94
CA ALA A 191 8.46 2.72 13.28
C ALA A 191 9.21 1.95 14.37
N GLN A 192 9.65 0.71 14.12
CA GLN A 192 10.54 -0.02 15.03
C GLN A 192 11.91 0.67 15.17
N ARG A 193 12.34 1.42 14.14
CA ARG A 193 13.59 2.17 14.10
C ARG A 193 13.38 3.69 14.16
N LEU A 194 12.27 4.18 13.63
CA LEU A 194 11.95 5.60 13.43
C LEU A 194 10.56 5.94 13.99
N PRO A 195 10.27 5.68 15.28
CA PRO A 195 8.92 5.80 15.85
C PRO A 195 8.34 7.22 15.74
N GLN A 196 9.19 8.24 15.72
CA GLN A 196 8.79 9.65 15.66
C GLN A 196 8.50 10.16 14.23
N HIS A 197 8.66 9.32 13.20
CA HIS A 197 8.54 9.72 11.81
C HIS A 197 7.59 8.85 10.99
N VAL A 198 6.93 7.86 11.59
CA VAL A 198 6.08 6.91 10.88
C VAL A 198 4.63 7.01 11.29
N VAL A 199 3.75 7.14 10.30
CA VAL A 199 2.32 6.90 10.42
C VAL A 199 2.00 5.57 9.74
N HIS A 200 1.49 4.60 10.51
CA HIS A 200 1.10 3.29 10.01
C HIS A 200 -0.41 3.20 9.89
N ILE A 201 -0.91 2.81 8.71
CA ILE A 201 -2.34 2.71 8.39
C ILE A 201 -2.67 1.25 8.09
N ARG A 202 -3.46 0.60 8.93
CA ARG A 202 -3.94 -0.77 8.70
C ARG A 202 -5.39 -0.78 8.26
N SER A 203 -5.64 -1.33 7.07
CA SER A 203 -6.98 -1.50 6.51
C SER A 203 -7.65 -2.78 6.99
N PHE A 204 -8.96 -2.72 7.27
CA PHE A 204 -9.79 -3.89 7.56
C PHE A 204 -10.67 -4.32 6.37
N SER A 205 -10.59 -3.61 5.23
CA SER A 205 -11.43 -3.87 4.05
C SER A 205 -11.21 -5.24 3.42
N LYS A 206 -10.00 -5.80 3.50
CA LYS A 206 -9.67 -7.11 2.90
C LYS A 206 -9.91 -8.28 3.83
N SER A 207 -9.86 -8.04 5.12
CA SER A 207 -9.98 -9.08 6.16
C SER A 207 -11.39 -9.15 6.76
N HIS A 208 -12.04 -8.01 6.99
CA HIS A 208 -13.31 -7.93 7.73
C HIS A 208 -14.48 -7.39 6.89
N GLY A 209 -14.24 -7.12 5.61
CA GLY A 209 -15.25 -6.70 4.65
C GLY A 209 -15.10 -5.26 4.16
N PRO A 210 -15.24 -5.04 2.83
CA PRO A 210 -15.02 -3.72 2.23
C PRO A 210 -16.05 -2.67 2.66
N ASP A 211 -17.29 -3.08 2.98
CA ASP A 211 -18.37 -2.16 3.35
C ASP A 211 -18.28 -1.67 4.80
N LEU A 212 -17.44 -2.30 5.64
CA LEU A 212 -17.19 -1.83 6.99
C LEU A 212 -16.52 -0.45 6.99
N ARG A 213 -15.75 -0.15 5.97
CA ARG A 213 -15.06 1.12 5.76
C ARG A 213 -14.27 1.59 6.97
N LEU A 214 -13.44 0.72 7.54
CA LEU A 214 -12.59 1.05 8.69
C LEU A 214 -11.11 0.80 8.38
N ALA A 215 -10.28 1.70 8.90
CA ALA A 215 -8.84 1.53 9.05
C ALA A 215 -8.41 2.11 10.39
N ALA A 216 -7.37 1.54 10.98
CA ALA A 216 -6.70 2.11 12.14
C ALA A 216 -5.41 2.82 11.71
N LEU A 217 -5.14 3.98 12.29
CA LEU A 217 -3.91 4.73 12.10
C LEU A 217 -3.18 4.84 13.43
N SER A 218 -1.87 4.84 13.37
CA SER A 218 -1.02 5.06 14.53
C SER A 218 0.23 5.85 14.14
N GLY A 219 0.85 6.49 15.11
CA GLY A 219 2.07 7.26 14.91
C GLY A 219 2.43 8.10 16.13
N PRO A 220 3.32 9.08 15.95
CA PRO A 220 3.58 10.12 16.94
C PRO A 220 2.29 10.87 17.28
N GLU A 221 2.18 11.33 18.51
CA GLU A 221 0.96 11.98 19.01
C GLU A 221 0.61 13.22 18.19
N ASP A 222 1.58 14.08 17.90
CA ASP A 222 1.41 15.29 17.10
C ASP A 222 0.96 15.00 15.66
N ALA A 223 1.49 13.96 15.03
CA ALA A 223 1.08 13.55 13.70
C ALA A 223 -0.36 13.03 13.69
N VAL A 224 -0.72 12.20 14.66
CA VAL A 224 -2.10 11.67 14.79
C VAL A 224 -3.08 12.80 15.09
N GLU A 225 -2.73 13.78 15.95
CA GLU A 225 -3.56 14.95 16.22
C GLU A 225 -3.75 15.83 14.98
N ALA A 226 -2.72 16.05 14.17
CA ALA A 226 -2.81 16.78 12.92
C ALA A 226 -3.78 16.11 11.93
N ILE A 227 -3.73 14.77 11.81
CA ILE A 227 -4.64 13.98 10.97
C ILE A 227 -6.09 14.08 11.49
N ILE A 228 -6.28 14.00 12.81
CA ILE A 228 -7.59 14.18 13.45
C ILE A 228 -8.15 15.59 13.19
N ALA A 229 -7.29 16.61 13.23
CA ALA A 229 -7.70 17.99 12.95
C ALA A 229 -8.20 18.13 11.50
N GLN A 230 -7.56 17.51 10.52
CA GLN A 230 -8.05 17.49 9.13
C GLN A 230 -9.41 16.79 9.01
N ARG A 231 -9.60 15.66 9.67
CA ARG A 231 -10.89 14.95 9.67
C ARG A 231 -12.01 15.80 10.29
N ARG A 232 -11.72 16.63 11.28
CA ARG A 232 -12.71 17.54 11.91
C ARG A 232 -13.29 18.57 10.94
N LEU A 233 -12.61 18.89 9.85
CA LEU A 233 -13.10 19.76 8.79
C LEU A 233 -14.16 19.09 7.90
N GLY A 234 -14.35 17.77 8.00
CA GLY A 234 -15.32 16.98 7.25
C GLY A 234 -16.21 16.14 8.15
N SER A 235 -15.98 14.83 8.18
CA SER A 235 -16.83 13.85 8.90
C SER A 235 -16.79 13.96 10.43
N GLY A 236 -15.83 14.66 10.99
CA GLY A 236 -15.64 14.84 12.44
C GLY A 236 -15.01 13.62 13.12
N TRP A 237 -15.69 12.50 13.10
CA TRP A 237 -15.21 11.23 13.66
C TRP A 237 -15.69 10.03 12.85
N VAL A 238 -15.05 8.89 13.07
CA VAL A 238 -15.45 7.61 12.50
C VAL A 238 -16.53 6.98 13.38
N SER A 239 -17.56 6.42 12.77
CA SER A 239 -18.69 5.80 13.49
C SER A 239 -18.22 4.84 14.58
N ARG A 240 -18.52 5.16 15.84
CA ARG A 240 -18.20 4.29 16.98
C ARG A 240 -19.02 3.02 16.98
N PHE A 241 -20.18 3.03 16.34
CA PHE A 241 -20.96 1.83 16.10
C PHE A 241 -20.22 0.82 15.19
N LEU A 242 -19.62 1.30 14.09
CA LEU A 242 -18.81 0.46 13.23
C LEU A 242 -17.51 -0.01 13.93
N GLN A 243 -16.93 0.83 14.78
CA GLN A 243 -15.79 0.45 15.61
C GLN A 243 -16.13 -0.68 16.59
N GLU A 244 -17.34 -0.66 17.18
CA GLU A 244 -17.82 -1.72 18.07
C GLU A 244 -18.02 -3.04 17.29
N ILE A 245 -18.61 -2.96 16.09
CA ILE A 245 -18.72 -4.13 15.19
C ILE A 245 -17.33 -4.72 14.89
N LEU A 246 -16.37 -3.87 14.54
CA LEU A 246 -15.00 -4.35 14.28
C LEU A 246 -14.39 -4.99 15.51
N TYR A 247 -14.57 -4.39 16.69
CA TYR A 247 -14.08 -4.97 17.94
C TYR A 247 -14.65 -6.37 18.19
N GLU A 248 -15.96 -6.56 18.04
CA GLU A 248 -16.62 -7.86 18.19
C GLU A 248 -16.07 -8.87 17.16
N MET A 249 -15.86 -8.47 15.91
CA MET A 249 -15.28 -9.33 14.88
C MET A 249 -13.82 -9.74 15.21
N LEU A 250 -13.03 -8.81 15.74
CA LEU A 250 -11.64 -9.09 16.13
C LEU A 250 -11.55 -9.97 17.39
N ALA A 251 -12.55 -9.90 18.28
CA ALA A 251 -12.62 -10.70 19.49
C ALA A 251 -13.24 -12.08 19.24
N ASP A 252 -13.93 -12.28 18.11
CA ASP A 252 -14.64 -13.52 17.77
C ASP A 252 -13.69 -14.56 17.19
N LYS A 253 -13.74 -15.80 17.74
CA LYS A 253 -12.89 -16.91 17.29
C LYS A 253 -13.24 -17.40 15.89
N GLU A 254 -14.51 -17.41 15.52
CA GLU A 254 -14.96 -17.88 14.21
C GLU A 254 -14.54 -16.90 13.11
N ALA A 255 -14.65 -15.59 13.36
CA ALA A 255 -14.13 -14.55 12.48
C ALA A 255 -12.60 -14.69 12.32
N PHE A 256 -11.86 -14.88 13.41
CA PHE A 256 -10.42 -15.13 13.35
C PHE A 256 -10.05 -16.35 12.50
N HIS A 257 -10.77 -17.47 12.67
CA HIS A 257 -10.55 -18.66 11.84
C HIS A 257 -10.86 -18.42 10.37
N THR A 258 -11.91 -17.64 10.08
CA THR A 258 -12.29 -17.29 8.71
C THR A 258 -11.20 -16.47 8.01
N VAL A 259 -10.66 -15.45 8.68
CA VAL A 259 -9.55 -14.62 8.16
C VAL A 259 -8.28 -15.45 7.98
N THR A 260 -7.96 -16.31 8.95
CA THR A 260 -6.79 -17.20 8.87
C THR A 260 -6.91 -18.18 7.70
N ASN A 261 -8.09 -18.75 7.46
CA ASN A 261 -8.35 -19.61 6.32
C ASN A 261 -8.23 -18.87 4.99
N ALA A 262 -8.76 -17.64 4.90
CA ALA A 262 -8.61 -16.79 3.71
C ALA A 262 -7.13 -16.53 3.40
N ARG A 263 -6.33 -16.17 4.40
CA ARG A 263 -4.86 -16.01 4.30
C ARG A 263 -4.20 -17.26 3.70
N HIS A 264 -4.55 -18.44 4.21
CA HIS A 264 -4.03 -19.73 3.74
C HIS A 264 -4.40 -20.00 2.27
N ILE A 265 -5.65 -19.73 1.89
CA ILE A 265 -6.14 -19.88 0.52
C ILE A 265 -5.35 -18.97 -0.43
N TYR A 266 -5.15 -17.69 -0.07
CA TYR A 266 -4.41 -16.75 -0.91
C TYR A 266 -2.94 -17.16 -1.05
N ALA A 267 -2.27 -17.52 0.04
CA ALA A 267 -0.89 -18.02 0.00
C ALA A 267 -0.76 -19.29 -0.88
N THR A 268 -1.72 -20.20 -0.83
CA THR A 268 -1.76 -21.39 -1.67
C THR A 268 -1.92 -21.03 -3.14
N ARG A 269 -2.83 -20.09 -3.46
CA ARG A 269 -3.04 -19.61 -4.84
C ARG A 269 -1.79 -18.94 -5.41
N GLN A 270 -1.08 -18.12 -4.63
CA GLN A 270 0.20 -17.51 -5.01
C GLN A 270 1.22 -18.59 -5.40
N LYS A 271 1.46 -19.54 -4.52
CA LYS A 271 2.41 -20.65 -4.77
C LYS A 271 2.03 -21.50 -5.98
N THR A 272 0.73 -21.81 -6.13
CA THR A 272 0.25 -22.59 -7.26
C THR A 272 0.42 -21.85 -8.58
N MET A 273 0.03 -20.58 -8.65
CA MET A 273 0.21 -19.77 -9.85
C MET A 273 1.67 -19.62 -10.23
N HIS A 274 2.55 -19.36 -9.28
CA HIS A 274 3.99 -19.30 -9.52
C HIS A 274 4.51 -20.62 -10.12
N ALA A 275 4.16 -21.76 -9.54
CA ALA A 275 4.57 -23.07 -10.07
C ALA A 275 4.04 -23.31 -11.49
N LEU A 276 2.84 -22.85 -11.81
CA LEU A 276 2.26 -22.94 -13.16
C LEU A 276 3.00 -22.03 -14.14
N LEU A 277 3.34 -20.80 -13.75
CA LEU A 277 4.09 -19.86 -14.58
C LEU A 277 5.52 -20.35 -14.85
N LEU A 278 6.19 -20.91 -13.85
CA LEU A 278 7.51 -21.54 -14.03
C LEU A 278 7.49 -22.69 -15.05
N ARG A 279 6.42 -23.52 -15.08
CA ARG A 279 6.25 -24.55 -16.13
C ARG A 279 6.13 -23.95 -17.54
N GLN A 280 5.69 -22.70 -17.64
CA GLN A 280 5.62 -21.94 -18.89
C GLN A 280 6.90 -21.12 -19.16
N SER A 281 7.97 -21.39 -18.42
CA SER A 281 9.26 -20.67 -18.52
C SER A 281 9.13 -19.16 -18.20
N LEU A 282 8.13 -18.79 -17.40
CA LEU A 282 7.95 -17.42 -16.91
C LEU A 282 8.23 -17.41 -15.40
N ASP A 283 9.41 -16.93 -15.03
CA ASP A 283 9.76 -16.70 -13.64
C ASP A 283 9.34 -15.29 -13.23
N VAL A 284 8.46 -15.21 -12.25
CA VAL A 284 7.99 -13.95 -11.67
C VAL A 284 8.11 -14.02 -10.14
N HIS A 285 8.32 -12.89 -9.52
CA HIS A 285 8.37 -12.85 -8.06
C HIS A 285 7.08 -13.41 -7.46
N THR A 286 7.23 -14.36 -6.56
CA THR A 286 6.11 -14.89 -5.77
C THR A 286 5.86 -13.95 -4.60
N GLY A 287 4.87 -13.11 -4.77
CA GLY A 287 4.48 -12.16 -3.73
C GLY A 287 3.57 -12.75 -2.67
N ASP A 288 3.00 -11.88 -1.86
CA ASP A 288 1.97 -12.14 -0.88
C ASP A 288 0.64 -11.49 -1.29
N GLY A 289 -0.43 -11.79 -0.59
CA GLY A 289 -1.74 -11.16 -0.80
C GLY A 289 -2.46 -11.59 -2.06
N LEU A 290 -3.10 -10.62 -2.74
CA LEU A 290 -4.16 -10.88 -3.71
C LEU A 290 -3.73 -10.74 -5.17
N ASN A 291 -2.56 -10.13 -5.42
CA ASN A 291 -2.13 -9.72 -6.75
C ASN A 291 -0.78 -10.33 -7.12
N LEU A 292 -0.56 -10.41 -8.44
CA LEU A 292 0.74 -10.69 -9.07
C LEU A 292 1.03 -9.58 -10.07
N TRP A 293 2.28 -9.20 -10.17
CA TRP A 293 2.78 -8.34 -11.22
C TRP A 293 3.53 -9.17 -12.27
N ILE A 294 3.03 -9.15 -13.50
CA ILE A 294 3.62 -9.89 -14.62
C ILE A 294 4.32 -8.87 -15.52
N PRO A 295 5.64 -8.88 -15.61
CA PRO A 295 6.38 -8.07 -16.57
C PRO A 295 5.97 -8.41 -18.00
N VAL A 296 5.75 -7.39 -18.84
CA VAL A 296 5.38 -7.57 -20.25
C VAL A 296 6.22 -6.66 -21.15
N ARG A 297 6.52 -7.12 -22.36
CA ARG A 297 7.29 -6.35 -23.35
C ARG A 297 6.44 -5.32 -24.08
N ASP A 298 5.20 -5.69 -24.41
CA ASP A 298 4.20 -4.82 -25.06
C ASP A 298 2.88 -4.92 -24.30
N GLU A 299 2.62 -3.96 -23.42
CA GLU A 299 1.40 -3.94 -22.58
C GLU A 299 0.12 -3.91 -23.40
N PRO A 300 -0.06 -3.01 -24.42
CA PRO A 300 -1.25 -3.02 -25.24
C PRO A 300 -1.50 -4.34 -25.97
N ALA A 301 -0.45 -5.00 -26.47
CA ALA A 301 -0.58 -6.30 -27.14
C ALA A 301 -0.92 -7.41 -26.15
N ALA A 302 -0.29 -7.42 -24.97
CA ALA A 302 -0.56 -8.36 -23.90
C ALA A 302 -2.03 -8.26 -23.43
N LEU A 303 -2.53 -7.04 -23.22
CA LEU A 303 -3.93 -6.80 -22.81
C LEU A 303 -4.93 -7.30 -23.88
N ARG A 304 -4.67 -7.06 -25.16
CA ARG A 304 -5.54 -7.55 -26.26
C ARG A 304 -5.55 -9.08 -26.29
N LEU A 305 -4.38 -9.72 -26.25
CA LEU A 305 -4.26 -11.17 -26.27
C LEU A 305 -5.03 -11.83 -25.12
N LEU A 306 -4.92 -11.29 -23.91
CA LEU A 306 -5.63 -11.80 -22.74
C LEU A 306 -7.15 -11.57 -22.85
N ALA A 307 -7.57 -10.39 -23.34
CA ALA A 307 -8.99 -10.09 -23.54
C ALA A 307 -9.65 -11.01 -24.57
N GLU A 308 -8.94 -11.36 -25.66
CA GLU A 308 -9.40 -12.33 -26.67
C GLU A 308 -9.61 -13.73 -26.07
N GLN A 309 -8.87 -14.07 -25.01
CA GLN A 309 -9.02 -15.31 -24.25
C GLN A 309 -10.00 -15.19 -23.07
N GLY A 310 -10.73 -14.07 -22.94
CA GLY A 310 -11.69 -13.83 -21.86
C GLY A 310 -11.05 -13.52 -20.51
N ILE A 311 -9.72 -13.24 -20.46
CA ILE A 311 -8.99 -12.94 -19.25
C ILE A 311 -8.86 -11.42 -19.08
N ARG A 312 -9.41 -10.88 -17.97
CA ARG A 312 -9.32 -9.47 -17.64
C ARG A 312 -8.23 -9.24 -16.60
N VAL A 313 -7.32 -8.35 -16.91
CA VAL A 313 -6.22 -7.90 -16.03
C VAL A 313 -6.19 -6.38 -15.98
N ALA A 314 -5.50 -5.81 -14.99
CA ALA A 314 -5.27 -4.37 -14.96
C ALA A 314 -4.05 -4.00 -15.80
N ALA A 315 -4.16 -2.93 -16.58
CA ALA A 315 -3.05 -2.30 -17.28
C ALA A 315 -2.00 -1.82 -16.28
N GLY A 316 -0.73 -1.91 -16.61
CA GLY A 316 0.36 -1.55 -15.71
C GLY A 316 0.72 -0.06 -15.74
N LYS A 317 0.51 0.60 -16.88
CA LYS A 317 0.87 2.03 -17.02
C LYS A 317 0.32 2.93 -15.91
N PRO A 318 -0.94 2.79 -15.42
CA PRO A 318 -1.46 3.59 -14.32
C PRO A 318 -0.71 3.40 -12.98
N PHE A 319 0.04 2.31 -12.82
CA PHE A 319 0.82 2.03 -11.61
C PHE A 319 2.21 2.69 -11.60
N LEU A 320 2.56 3.41 -12.66
CA LEU A 320 3.90 3.97 -12.82
C LEU A 320 3.89 5.47 -12.51
N PRO A 321 4.63 5.92 -11.48
CA PRO A 321 4.85 7.33 -11.22
C PRO A 321 5.46 8.03 -12.44
N SER A 322 5.05 9.28 -12.70
CA SER A 322 5.53 10.07 -13.84
C SER A 322 7.02 10.38 -13.74
N LEU A 323 7.47 10.68 -12.53
CA LEU A 323 8.88 10.89 -12.19
C LEU A 323 9.40 9.65 -11.47
N ARG A 324 10.57 9.15 -11.84
CA ARG A 324 11.18 7.99 -11.19
C ARG A 324 12.68 7.90 -11.47
N ILE A 325 13.40 7.26 -10.55
CA ILE A 325 14.82 6.94 -10.74
C ILE A 325 14.96 5.56 -11.39
N SER A 326 15.99 5.37 -12.22
CA SER A 326 16.33 4.04 -12.76
C SER A 326 17.01 3.16 -11.72
N ALA A 327 16.77 1.85 -11.77
CA ALA A 327 17.44 0.89 -10.91
C ALA A 327 18.96 0.87 -11.16
N ASP A 328 19.39 1.05 -12.45
CA ASP A 328 20.78 0.91 -12.90
C ASP A 328 21.51 2.25 -13.09
N ALA A 329 20.90 3.40 -12.75
CA ALA A 329 21.53 4.71 -12.91
C ALA A 329 22.72 4.85 -11.95
N THR A 330 23.93 4.68 -12.49
CA THR A 330 25.20 5.04 -11.83
C THR A 330 25.68 6.36 -12.41
N GLY A 331 25.57 7.47 -11.66
CA GLY A 331 26.12 8.78 -12.06
C GLY A 331 25.13 9.74 -12.72
N ALA A 332 25.61 10.75 -13.42
CA ALA A 332 24.95 11.98 -13.86
C ALA A 332 23.71 11.84 -14.79
N ASP A 333 23.24 10.66 -15.10
CA ASP A 333 22.09 10.41 -15.97
C ASP A 333 20.73 10.45 -15.25
N ALA A 334 20.69 10.90 -14.01
CA ALA A 334 19.48 11.06 -13.21
C ALA A 334 18.71 12.36 -13.55
N GLY A 335 18.62 12.68 -14.84
CA GLY A 335 17.79 13.79 -15.34
C GLY A 335 16.38 13.33 -15.67
N ALA A 336 15.40 14.23 -15.51
CA ALA A 336 14.01 14.01 -15.90
C ALA A 336 13.95 13.47 -17.35
N GLY A 337 13.60 12.19 -17.54
CA GLY A 337 13.36 11.55 -18.82
C GLY A 337 14.50 10.76 -19.44
N ALA A 338 15.73 10.71 -18.86
CA ALA A 338 16.84 9.96 -19.41
C ALA A 338 17.09 8.66 -18.64
N GLY A 339 17.12 7.52 -19.36
CA GLY A 339 17.68 6.28 -18.85
C GLY A 339 16.75 5.42 -17.99
N VAL A 340 15.46 5.37 -18.32
CA VAL A 340 14.59 4.32 -17.78
C VAL A 340 14.79 3.05 -18.58
N ASP A 341 15.23 1.99 -17.94
CA ASP A 341 15.02 0.65 -18.48
C ASP A 341 13.51 0.44 -18.63
N ALA A 342 13.02 0.82 -19.82
CA ALA A 342 11.61 0.83 -20.16
C ALA A 342 10.97 -0.57 -20.03
N HIS A 343 11.75 -1.60 -19.80
CA HIS A 343 11.33 -2.98 -19.69
C HIS A 343 11.12 -3.44 -18.23
N ALA A 344 11.90 -2.96 -17.26
CA ALA A 344 11.79 -3.40 -15.86
C ALA A 344 10.55 -2.86 -15.14
N SER A 345 9.93 -1.81 -15.67
CA SER A 345 8.75 -1.16 -15.05
C SER A 345 7.41 -1.45 -15.75
N ARG A 346 7.42 -2.05 -16.95
CA ARG A 346 6.18 -2.40 -17.68
C ARG A 346 5.64 -3.74 -17.20
N GLY A 347 4.37 -3.77 -16.83
CA GLY A 347 3.75 -5.00 -16.39
C GLY A 347 2.23 -4.92 -16.45
N ILE A 348 1.60 -5.99 -16.08
CA ILE A 348 0.15 -6.06 -15.87
C ILE A 348 -0.12 -6.63 -14.49
N ARG A 349 -1.14 -6.12 -13.80
CA ARG A 349 -1.54 -6.67 -12.52
C ARG A 349 -2.61 -7.74 -12.71
N VAL A 350 -2.35 -8.92 -12.17
CA VAL A 350 -3.27 -10.06 -12.16
C VAL A 350 -3.79 -10.27 -10.75
N THR A 351 -5.11 -10.31 -10.58
CA THR A 351 -5.73 -10.62 -9.29
C THR A 351 -6.03 -12.11 -9.21
N ILE A 352 -5.37 -12.82 -8.27
CA ILE A 352 -5.50 -14.26 -8.09
C ILE A 352 -6.45 -14.67 -6.97
N ALA A 353 -7.05 -13.69 -6.28
CA ALA A 353 -7.98 -13.93 -5.18
C ALA A 353 -9.30 -14.58 -5.64
N GLN A 354 -9.67 -14.41 -6.91
CA GLN A 354 -10.93 -14.93 -7.44
C GLN A 354 -10.87 -16.46 -7.65
N GLN A 355 -12.00 -17.11 -7.42
CA GLN A 355 -12.13 -18.54 -7.72
C GLN A 355 -11.98 -18.76 -9.23
N GLY A 356 -11.18 -19.77 -9.61
CA GLY A 356 -10.90 -20.08 -11.02
C GLY A 356 -9.79 -19.26 -11.67
N ALA A 357 -9.26 -18.22 -11.01
CA ALA A 357 -8.14 -17.42 -11.55
C ALA A 357 -6.81 -18.19 -11.64
N VAL A 358 -6.65 -19.26 -10.86
CA VAL A 358 -5.42 -20.05 -10.78
C VAL A 358 -5.60 -21.40 -11.45
N ASN A 359 -5.21 -21.50 -12.72
CA ASN A 359 -5.23 -22.73 -13.51
C ASN A 359 -4.19 -22.69 -14.63
N GLU A 360 -3.93 -23.85 -15.28
CA GLU A 360 -2.93 -23.97 -16.35
C GLU A 360 -3.24 -23.09 -17.58
N GLN A 361 -4.51 -22.95 -17.95
CA GLN A 361 -4.91 -22.14 -19.09
C GLN A 361 -4.58 -20.66 -18.86
N VAL A 362 -4.92 -20.13 -17.68
CA VAL A 362 -4.59 -18.73 -17.32
C VAL A 362 -3.07 -18.54 -17.27
N ALA A 363 -2.32 -19.47 -16.68
CA ALA A 363 -0.86 -19.39 -16.62
C ALA A 363 -0.22 -19.39 -18.01
N ALA A 364 -0.69 -20.25 -18.93
CA ALA A 364 -0.24 -20.29 -20.31
C ALA A 364 -0.53 -18.98 -21.05
N ALA A 365 -1.74 -18.43 -20.88
CA ALA A 365 -2.12 -17.15 -21.49
C ALA A 365 -1.26 -15.98 -20.98
N LEU A 366 -0.97 -15.94 -19.66
CA LEU A 366 -0.10 -14.93 -19.06
C LEU A 366 1.34 -15.03 -19.58
N ALA A 367 1.87 -16.24 -19.74
CA ALA A 367 3.20 -16.45 -20.29
C ALA A 367 3.28 -16.01 -21.76
N GLN A 368 2.26 -16.32 -22.56
CA GLN A 368 2.16 -15.81 -23.94
C GLN A 368 2.11 -14.29 -23.98
N ALA A 369 1.29 -13.66 -23.12
CA ALA A 369 1.16 -12.22 -23.04
C ALA A 369 2.49 -11.55 -22.63
N ALA A 370 3.25 -12.14 -21.71
CA ALA A 370 4.56 -11.63 -21.30
C ALA A 370 5.59 -11.66 -22.43
N ALA A 371 5.49 -12.64 -23.32
CA ALA A 371 6.42 -12.86 -24.43
C ALA A 371 6.12 -12.02 -25.70
N VAL A 372 4.92 -11.43 -25.80
CA VAL A 372 4.52 -10.64 -27.00
C VAL A 372 5.47 -9.46 -27.18
N THR A 373 6.09 -9.39 -28.37
CA THR A 373 6.95 -8.25 -28.77
C THR A 373 6.15 -7.22 -29.57
N PRO A 374 6.55 -5.95 -29.53
CA PRO A 374 5.98 -4.93 -30.40
C PRO A 374 6.07 -5.36 -31.86
N LYS A 375 4.96 -5.20 -32.62
CA LYS A 375 5.04 -5.34 -34.07
C LYS A 375 6.00 -4.27 -34.58
N THR A 376 7.12 -4.65 -35.17
CA THR A 376 7.95 -3.73 -35.95
C THR A 376 7.06 -3.14 -37.04
N SER A 377 6.82 -1.83 -36.97
CA SER A 377 6.20 -1.11 -38.07
C SER A 377 7.17 -1.20 -39.25
N THR A 378 6.95 -2.13 -40.16
CA THR A 378 7.53 -2.06 -41.50
C THR A 378 6.88 -0.84 -42.15
N ASN A 379 7.61 0.28 -42.12
CA ASN A 379 7.34 1.40 -43.02
C ASN A 379 7.49 0.86 -44.43
N HIS A 380 6.38 0.58 -45.06
CA HIS A 380 6.36 0.55 -46.51
C HIS A 380 6.31 2.00 -46.98
N SER A 381 7.49 2.47 -47.37
CA SER A 381 7.72 3.66 -48.20
C SER A 381 6.98 3.53 -49.54
#